data_f2fd19c2dc2860fdb43d3b1b747c6407
#
_entry.id   f2fd19c2dc2860fdb43d3b1b747c6407
#
_cell.length_a   1.000
_cell.length_b   1.000
_cell.length_c   1.000
_cell.angle_alpha   90.00
_cell.angle_beta   90.00
_cell.angle_gamma   90.00
#
_symmetry.space_group_name_H-M   'P 1'
#
loop_
_entity.id
_entity.type
_entity.pdbx_description
1 polymer ?
#
loop_
_entity_poly.entity_id
_entity_poly.type
_entity_poly.pdbx_seq_one_letter_code
_entity_poly.pdbx_strand_id
1 'polypeptide(L)'
;MPHPFDLRLGALKTAYADGSLTPRALIHALHTRAAGLNGEFNLFIHLCSEEQLEPYLAALDAKSPAELPLYGVPFAIKDNIDLAGIPTTAACPAFAYVPERSATIVEQLIALGAIPLGKTNLDQFATGLNGTRSPYGECRNSVHPDYPSGGSSAGSALAVALGVASFALGTDTAGSGRVPAALNNLVGLKASKGLISTAGVVPACRSLDCVTYFTATAHEASQLLALTDRLDARDEYSRSNPLWNDGSA
;
A
#
# COMPACT_ATOMS: atom_id res chain seq x y z
N MET A 1 7.60 17.45 10.72
CA MET A 1 8.58 18.19 9.87
C MET A 1 8.07 18.13 8.45
N PRO A 2 8.17 19.19 7.64
CA PRO A 2 7.76 19.15 6.25
C PRO A 2 8.56 18.07 5.52
N HIS A 3 7.88 17.31 4.66
CA HIS A 3 8.50 16.27 3.85
C HIS A 3 9.34 16.91 2.73
N PRO A 4 10.58 16.49 2.48
CA PRO A 4 11.44 17.13 1.48
C PRO A 4 10.99 16.82 0.04
N PHE A 5 10.15 15.77 -0.18
CA PHE A 5 9.68 15.35 -1.49
C PHE A 5 8.17 15.45 -1.59
N ASP A 6 7.68 15.84 -2.76
CA ASP A 6 6.27 15.69 -3.11
C ASP A 6 6.05 14.27 -3.65
N LEU A 7 5.37 13.43 -2.86
CA LEU A 7 5.14 12.02 -3.17
C LEU A 7 3.92 11.78 -4.06
N ARG A 8 3.23 12.83 -4.51
CA ARG A 8 2.12 12.67 -5.47
C ARG A 8 2.62 12.07 -6.78
N LEU A 9 1.81 11.19 -7.37
CA LEU A 9 2.17 10.43 -8.59
C LEU A 9 2.66 11.35 -9.72
N GLY A 10 1.94 12.45 -9.97
CA GLY A 10 2.31 13.42 -11.00
C GLY A 10 3.62 14.17 -10.71
N ALA A 11 3.87 14.50 -9.45
CA ALA A 11 5.10 15.17 -9.03
C ALA A 11 6.33 14.27 -9.19
N LEU A 12 6.22 13.01 -8.76
CA LEU A 12 7.29 12.02 -8.95
C LEU A 12 7.57 11.77 -10.43
N LYS A 13 6.54 11.61 -11.25
CA LYS A 13 6.69 11.45 -12.70
C LYS A 13 7.48 12.61 -13.32
N THR A 14 7.18 13.84 -12.94
CA THR A 14 7.90 15.04 -13.41
C THR A 14 9.35 15.03 -12.93
N ALA A 15 9.60 14.80 -11.63
CA ALA A 15 10.95 14.82 -11.05
C ALA A 15 11.86 13.71 -11.60
N TYR A 16 11.30 12.55 -11.96
CA TYR A 16 12.06 11.49 -12.63
C TYR A 16 12.33 11.82 -14.11
N ALA A 17 11.37 12.45 -14.78
CA ALA A 17 11.52 12.80 -16.20
C ALA A 17 12.54 13.92 -16.42
N ASP A 18 12.64 14.90 -15.51
CA ASP A 18 13.62 15.99 -15.59
C ASP A 18 14.96 15.66 -14.91
N GLY A 19 15.07 14.48 -14.27
CA GLY A 19 16.30 14.01 -13.62
C GLY A 19 16.64 14.68 -12.30
N SER A 20 15.74 15.50 -11.74
CA SER A 20 15.94 16.14 -10.42
C SER A 20 15.85 15.14 -9.25
N LEU A 21 15.28 13.95 -9.48
CA LEU A 21 15.18 12.87 -8.52
C LEU A 21 15.45 11.52 -9.22
N THR A 22 15.95 10.55 -8.45
CA THR A 22 16.05 9.15 -8.90
C THR A 22 15.27 8.24 -7.95
N PRO A 23 14.75 7.08 -8.44
CA PRO A 23 14.09 6.11 -7.56
C PRO A 23 14.98 5.69 -6.38
N ARG A 24 16.27 5.42 -6.61
CA ARG A 24 17.23 5.01 -5.55
C ARG A 24 17.35 6.07 -4.47
N ALA A 25 17.52 7.34 -4.84
CA ALA A 25 17.64 8.44 -3.89
C ALA A 25 16.35 8.62 -3.06
N LEU A 26 15.20 8.54 -3.71
CA LEU A 26 13.92 8.61 -3.03
C LEU A 26 13.72 7.45 -2.06
N ILE A 27 13.90 6.21 -2.51
CA ILE A 27 13.68 5.02 -1.69
C ILE A 27 14.60 4.99 -0.47
N HIS A 28 15.87 5.34 -0.62
CA HIS A 28 16.81 5.46 0.50
C HIS A 28 16.33 6.49 1.55
N ALA A 29 15.92 7.67 1.08
CA ALA A 29 15.40 8.71 1.99
C ALA A 29 14.11 8.29 2.71
N LEU A 30 13.19 7.61 2.00
CA LEU A 30 11.94 7.12 2.57
C LEU A 30 12.17 5.94 3.53
N HIS A 31 13.11 5.05 3.25
CA HIS A 31 13.50 3.97 4.13
C HIS A 31 14.03 4.53 5.47
N THR A 32 14.95 5.49 5.41
CA THR A 32 15.46 6.18 6.59
C THR A 32 14.34 6.86 7.39
N ARG A 33 13.43 7.54 6.70
CA ARG A 33 12.27 8.17 7.34
C ARG A 33 11.35 7.15 7.99
N ALA A 34 11.03 6.06 7.30
CA ALA A 34 10.18 4.99 7.81
C ALA A 34 10.77 4.37 9.09
N ALA A 35 12.06 4.06 9.08
CA ALA A 35 12.78 3.52 10.23
C ALA A 35 12.73 4.47 11.44
N GLY A 36 12.92 5.78 11.20
CA GLY A 36 12.85 6.79 12.24
C GLY A 36 11.47 6.99 12.87
N LEU A 37 10.41 6.81 12.07
CA LEU A 37 9.01 6.96 12.52
C LEU A 37 8.45 5.67 13.12
N ASN A 38 9.01 4.51 12.79
CA ASN A 38 8.41 3.23 13.15
C ASN A 38 8.33 3.00 14.67
N GLY A 39 9.32 3.47 15.42
CA GLY A 39 9.35 3.34 16.90
C GLY A 39 8.24 4.14 17.60
N GLU A 40 7.78 5.23 16.99
CA GLU A 40 6.72 6.06 17.56
C GLU A 40 5.33 5.65 17.08
N PHE A 41 5.18 5.34 15.78
CA PHE A 41 3.88 5.13 15.14
C PHE A 41 3.53 3.68 14.89
N ASN A 42 4.47 2.74 15.06
CA ASN A 42 4.30 1.31 14.77
C ASN A 42 3.76 1.05 13.34
N LEU A 43 4.33 1.74 12.36
CA LEU A 43 3.87 1.74 10.95
C LEU A 43 3.98 0.38 10.29
N PHE A 44 5.17 -0.24 10.42
CA PHE A 44 5.54 -1.46 9.73
C PHE A 44 5.76 -2.60 10.71
N ILE A 45 5.21 -3.76 10.40
CA ILE A 45 5.60 -5.05 10.98
C ILE A 45 6.91 -5.51 10.36
N HIS A 46 7.06 -5.30 9.03
CA HIS A 46 8.28 -5.60 8.30
C HIS A 46 8.58 -4.44 7.31
N LEU A 47 9.60 -3.66 7.60
CA LEU A 47 10.16 -2.70 6.64
C LEU A 47 11.22 -3.45 5.82
N CYS A 48 11.09 -3.47 4.49
CA CYS A 48 12.04 -4.16 3.63
C CYS A 48 13.45 -3.56 3.79
N SER A 49 14.46 -4.42 3.92
CA SER A 49 15.85 -3.97 3.91
C SER A 49 16.27 -3.45 2.53
N GLU A 50 17.40 -2.74 2.45
CA GLU A 50 17.95 -2.29 1.17
C GLU A 50 18.22 -3.47 0.22
N GLU A 51 18.66 -4.61 0.73
CA GLU A 51 18.87 -5.83 -0.05
C GLU A 51 17.55 -6.39 -0.62
N GLN A 52 16.47 -6.31 0.15
CA GLN A 52 15.14 -6.73 -0.29
C GLN A 52 14.52 -5.76 -1.31
N LEU A 53 14.91 -4.49 -1.28
CA LEU A 53 14.46 -3.46 -2.23
C LEU A 53 15.26 -3.47 -3.54
N GLU A 54 16.52 -3.94 -3.51
CA GLU A 54 17.41 -3.92 -4.65
C GLU A 54 16.87 -4.57 -5.94
N PRO A 55 16.21 -5.75 -5.90
CA PRO A 55 15.64 -6.35 -7.11
C PRO A 55 14.63 -5.45 -7.84
N TYR A 56 13.82 -4.69 -7.07
CA TYR A 56 12.83 -3.76 -7.64
C TYR A 56 13.51 -2.53 -8.24
N LEU A 57 14.54 -2.01 -7.58
CA LEU A 57 15.33 -0.87 -8.09
C LEU A 57 16.12 -1.24 -9.34
N ALA A 58 16.81 -2.39 -9.33
CA ALA A 58 17.56 -2.88 -10.48
C ALA A 58 16.67 -3.14 -11.71
N ALA A 59 15.42 -3.57 -11.50
CA ALA A 59 14.46 -3.75 -12.58
C ALA A 59 14.09 -2.43 -13.29
N LEU A 60 14.28 -1.29 -12.64
CA LEU A 60 14.04 0.04 -13.21
C LEU A 60 15.26 0.63 -13.92
N ASP A 61 16.47 0.14 -13.64
CA ASP A 61 17.71 0.71 -14.21
C ASP A 61 17.74 0.63 -15.75
N ALA A 62 17.07 -0.37 -16.34
CA ALA A 62 16.95 -0.53 -17.80
C ALA A 62 15.68 0.11 -18.40
N LYS A 63 14.93 0.86 -17.60
CA LYS A 63 13.65 1.47 -17.97
C LYS A 63 13.70 2.99 -17.85
N SER A 64 12.78 3.65 -18.55
CA SER A 64 12.58 5.09 -18.43
C SER A 64 11.25 5.42 -17.75
N PRO A 65 11.10 6.62 -17.16
CA PRO A 65 9.84 7.08 -16.58
C PRO A 65 8.66 7.10 -17.54
N ALA A 66 8.92 7.13 -18.85
CA ALA A 66 7.87 7.13 -19.87
C ALA A 66 7.33 5.71 -20.17
N GLU A 67 8.08 4.66 -19.86
CA GLU A 67 7.69 3.27 -20.16
C GLU A 67 6.75 2.67 -19.13
N LEU A 68 6.83 3.13 -17.87
CA LEU A 68 6.10 2.53 -16.75
C LEU A 68 5.22 3.58 -16.06
N PRO A 69 3.89 3.36 -15.96
CA PRO A 69 2.98 4.32 -15.34
C PRO A 69 3.29 4.68 -13.89
N LEU A 70 3.88 3.75 -13.13
CA LEU A 70 4.25 3.90 -11.73
C LEU A 70 5.77 3.78 -11.52
N TYR A 71 6.57 4.20 -12.49
CA TYR A 71 8.03 4.15 -12.43
C TYR A 71 8.56 4.75 -11.13
N GLY A 72 9.19 3.92 -10.29
CA GLY A 72 9.82 4.33 -9.04
C GLY A 72 8.86 4.82 -7.94
N VAL A 73 7.55 4.63 -8.09
CA VAL A 73 6.56 5.08 -7.11
C VAL A 73 6.58 4.17 -5.88
N PRO A 74 6.89 4.70 -4.67
CA PRO A 74 6.92 3.91 -3.44
C PRO A 74 5.51 3.61 -2.93
N PHE A 75 5.27 2.36 -2.51
CA PHE A 75 4.01 1.99 -1.88
C PHE A 75 4.21 1.05 -0.68
N ALA A 76 3.23 1.04 0.23
CA ALA A 76 3.20 0.18 1.40
C ALA A 76 2.07 -0.84 1.30
N ILE A 77 2.23 -2.00 1.95
CA ILE A 77 1.33 -3.15 1.81
C ILE A 77 0.85 -3.59 3.18
N LYS A 78 -0.47 -3.60 3.42
CA LYS A 78 -1.03 -4.16 4.65
C LYS A 78 -0.59 -5.61 4.86
N ASP A 79 -0.21 -5.99 6.08
CA ASP A 79 0.43 -7.27 6.33
C ASP A 79 -0.51 -8.50 6.27
N ASN A 80 -1.72 -8.34 5.80
CA ASN A 80 -2.56 -9.45 5.35
C ASN A 80 -2.57 -9.64 3.82
N ILE A 81 -1.75 -8.90 3.08
CA ILE A 81 -1.58 -8.98 1.62
C ILE A 81 -0.18 -9.50 1.32
N ASP A 82 -0.07 -10.56 0.54
CA ASP A 82 1.19 -11.24 0.25
C ASP A 82 2.15 -10.41 -0.60
N LEU A 83 3.42 -10.39 -0.18
CA LEU A 83 4.58 -9.97 -0.97
C LEU A 83 5.56 -11.14 -0.99
N ALA A 84 5.91 -11.66 -2.15
CA ALA A 84 6.77 -12.84 -2.30
C ALA A 84 8.10 -12.68 -1.55
N GLY A 85 8.49 -13.72 -0.81
CA GLY A 85 9.73 -13.74 -0.04
C GLY A 85 9.70 -12.93 1.26
N ILE A 86 8.62 -12.20 1.54
CA ILE A 86 8.47 -11.38 2.76
C ILE A 86 7.37 -11.99 3.63
N PRO A 87 7.58 -12.16 4.94
CA PRO A 87 6.58 -12.75 5.82
C PRO A 87 5.23 -12.04 5.77
N THR A 88 4.16 -12.81 5.75
CA THR A 88 2.79 -12.36 5.98
C THR A 88 2.34 -12.92 7.32
N THR A 89 1.97 -12.03 8.26
CA THR A 89 1.60 -12.40 9.63
C THR A 89 0.14 -12.11 9.96
N ALA A 90 -0.51 -11.23 9.22
CA ALA A 90 -1.82 -10.67 9.56
C ALA A 90 -1.89 -10.14 11.01
N ALA A 91 -0.77 -9.56 11.51
CA ALA A 91 -0.53 -9.16 12.89
C ALA A 91 -0.67 -10.32 13.91
N CYS A 92 -0.39 -11.55 13.51
CA CYS A 92 -0.34 -12.72 14.39
C CYS A 92 0.98 -13.47 14.17
N PRO A 93 1.98 -13.34 15.06
CA PRO A 93 3.27 -14.01 14.89
C PRO A 93 3.18 -15.54 14.73
N ALA A 94 2.22 -16.17 15.42
CA ALA A 94 2.01 -17.62 15.34
C ALA A 94 1.41 -18.08 13.99
N PHE A 95 0.86 -17.17 13.20
CA PHE A 95 0.28 -17.45 11.89
C PHE A 95 1.29 -17.24 10.75
N ALA A 96 2.43 -16.62 11.01
CA ALA A 96 3.38 -16.16 10.01
C ALA A 96 3.78 -17.25 9.00
N TYR A 97 3.77 -16.90 7.73
CA TYR A 97 4.31 -17.70 6.63
C TYR A 97 5.02 -16.80 5.63
N VAL A 98 5.89 -17.39 4.81
CA VAL A 98 6.56 -16.67 3.72
C VAL A 98 5.91 -17.11 2.40
N PRO A 99 5.19 -16.22 1.70
CA PRO A 99 4.56 -16.55 0.43
C PRO A 99 5.61 -16.71 -0.67
N GLU A 100 5.49 -17.74 -1.51
CA GLU A 100 6.31 -17.91 -2.71
C GLU A 100 5.91 -16.95 -3.83
N ARG A 101 4.69 -16.43 -3.78
CA ARG A 101 4.11 -15.55 -4.79
C ARG A 101 3.38 -14.37 -4.14
N SER A 102 3.51 -13.21 -4.75
CA SER A 102 2.77 -12.03 -4.30
C SER A 102 1.26 -12.13 -4.63
N ALA A 103 0.45 -11.38 -3.88
CA ALA A 103 -0.94 -11.14 -4.24
C ALA A 103 -1.02 -10.52 -5.64
N THR A 104 -2.10 -10.84 -6.39
CA THR A 104 -2.28 -10.34 -7.77
C THR A 104 -2.11 -8.85 -7.87
N ILE A 105 -2.73 -8.10 -6.96
CA ILE A 105 -2.63 -6.63 -6.95
C ILE A 105 -1.19 -6.14 -6.76
N VAL A 106 -0.40 -6.81 -5.94
CA VAL A 106 1.01 -6.47 -5.71
C VAL A 106 1.85 -6.76 -6.95
N GLU A 107 1.63 -7.92 -7.60
CA GLU A 107 2.28 -8.25 -8.87
C GLU A 107 2.00 -7.20 -9.95
N GLN A 108 0.74 -6.78 -10.08
CA GLN A 108 0.33 -5.76 -11.04
C GLN A 108 1.05 -4.42 -10.79
N LEU A 109 1.09 -3.95 -9.55
CA LEU A 109 1.74 -2.68 -9.18
C LEU A 109 3.24 -2.72 -9.43
N ILE A 110 3.92 -3.81 -9.08
CA ILE A 110 5.34 -4.01 -9.34
C ILE A 110 5.62 -4.03 -10.86
N ALA A 111 4.78 -4.73 -11.63
CA ALA A 111 4.91 -4.77 -13.09
C ALA A 111 4.72 -3.39 -13.75
N LEU A 112 4.00 -2.48 -13.11
CA LEU A 112 3.81 -1.09 -13.50
C LEU A 112 4.97 -0.17 -13.05
N GLY A 113 5.95 -0.70 -12.29
CA GLY A 113 7.14 0.01 -11.84
C GLY A 113 7.10 0.54 -10.42
N ALA A 114 6.06 0.21 -9.63
CA ALA A 114 5.98 0.62 -8.23
C ALA A 114 6.92 -0.22 -7.35
N ILE A 115 7.42 0.39 -6.27
CA ILE A 115 8.40 -0.22 -5.34
C ILE A 115 7.74 -0.48 -3.98
N PRO A 116 7.64 -1.75 -3.53
CA PRO A 116 7.05 -2.11 -2.25
C PRO A 116 8.02 -1.83 -1.10
N LEU A 117 7.66 -0.93 -0.18
CA LEU A 117 8.52 -0.55 0.95
C LEU A 117 8.47 -1.56 2.11
N GLY A 118 7.41 -2.34 2.22
CA GLY A 118 7.25 -3.31 3.29
C GLY A 118 5.81 -3.59 3.68
N LYS A 119 5.66 -4.34 4.79
CA LYS A 119 4.39 -4.85 5.31
C LYS A 119 3.95 -4.00 6.51
N THR A 120 2.80 -3.34 6.39
CA THR A 120 2.30 -2.39 7.40
C THR A 120 1.47 -3.07 8.47
N ASN A 121 1.50 -2.47 9.67
CA ASN A 121 0.75 -2.92 10.82
C ASN A 121 -0.78 -2.79 10.62
N LEU A 122 -1.54 -3.64 11.33
CA LEU A 122 -2.98 -3.73 11.20
C LEU A 122 -3.62 -4.25 12.50
N ASP A 123 -4.92 -4.06 12.68
CA ASP A 123 -5.68 -4.86 13.65
C ASP A 123 -5.62 -6.33 13.23
N GLN A 124 -5.30 -7.21 14.17
CA GLN A 124 -5.05 -8.63 13.93
C GLN A 124 -6.16 -9.30 13.10
N PHE A 125 -5.76 -10.05 12.06
CA PHE A 125 -6.64 -10.68 11.07
C PHE A 125 -7.64 -9.72 10.42
N ALA A 126 -7.23 -8.45 10.26
CA ALA A 126 -8.07 -7.38 9.71
C ALA A 126 -9.40 -7.19 10.47
N THR A 127 -9.46 -7.61 11.75
CA THR A 127 -10.66 -7.59 12.59
C THR A 127 -10.57 -6.49 13.63
N GLY A 128 -11.03 -5.31 13.30
CA GLY A 128 -11.05 -4.10 14.12
C GLY A 128 -11.20 -2.86 13.26
N LEU A 129 -11.47 -1.73 13.92
CA LEU A 129 -11.60 -0.41 13.26
C LEU A 129 -10.76 0.69 13.94
N ASN A 130 -10.01 0.34 14.99
CA ASN A 130 -9.32 1.33 15.82
C ASN A 130 -7.81 1.41 15.56
N GLY A 131 -7.17 0.35 15.07
CA GLY A 131 -5.71 0.26 14.92
C GLY A 131 -4.99 -0.06 16.24
N THR A 132 -5.72 -0.64 17.23
CA THR A 132 -5.20 -0.91 18.58
C THR A 132 -5.04 -2.41 18.87
N ARG A 133 -5.39 -3.28 17.91
CA ARG A 133 -5.43 -4.75 18.09
C ARG A 133 -4.23 -5.44 17.44
N SER A 134 -3.03 -4.96 17.71
CA SER A 134 -1.81 -5.55 17.17
C SER A 134 -0.82 -5.90 18.29
N PRO A 135 -0.25 -7.12 18.31
CA PRO A 135 0.83 -7.46 19.22
C PRO A 135 2.15 -6.76 18.89
N TYR A 136 2.24 -6.13 17.71
CA TYR A 136 3.39 -5.30 17.30
C TYR A 136 3.29 -3.86 17.79
N GLY A 137 2.27 -3.51 18.57
CA GLY A 137 2.01 -2.19 19.13
C GLY A 137 0.86 -1.46 18.43
N GLU A 138 0.27 -0.51 19.15
CA GLU A 138 -0.78 0.36 18.63
C GLU A 138 -0.24 1.36 17.64
N CYS A 139 -0.98 1.58 16.56
CA CYS A 139 -0.68 2.66 15.63
C CYS A 139 -1.24 3.98 16.17
N ARG A 140 -0.40 5.00 16.27
CA ARG A 140 -0.82 6.34 16.70
C ARG A 140 -1.41 7.13 15.54
N ASN A 141 -2.41 7.96 15.82
CA ASN A 141 -2.99 8.86 14.83
C ASN A 141 -1.96 9.92 14.37
N SER A 142 -1.90 10.20 13.06
CA SER A 142 -0.95 11.14 12.47
C SER A 142 -1.28 12.61 12.73
N VAL A 143 -2.53 12.92 13.09
CA VAL A 143 -3.02 14.30 13.27
C VAL A 143 -3.05 14.68 14.75
N HIS A 144 -3.53 13.76 15.61
CA HIS A 144 -3.66 14.01 17.04
C HIS A 144 -3.39 12.74 17.86
N PRO A 145 -2.39 12.75 18.77
CA PRO A 145 -1.91 11.55 19.47
C PRO A 145 -2.93 10.91 20.43
N ASP A 146 -3.94 11.65 20.87
CA ASP A 146 -4.98 11.16 21.80
C ASP A 146 -6.11 10.40 21.09
N TYR A 147 -6.10 10.36 19.77
CA TYR A 147 -7.10 9.63 18.99
C TYR A 147 -6.51 8.36 18.38
N PRO A 148 -7.33 7.32 18.16
CA PRO A 148 -6.88 6.14 17.44
C PRO A 148 -6.55 6.49 15.98
N SER A 149 -5.60 5.75 15.41
CA SER A 149 -5.27 5.86 13.98
C SER A 149 -6.43 5.45 13.07
N GLY A 150 -7.37 4.70 13.62
CA GLY A 150 -8.32 3.93 12.82
C GLY A 150 -7.68 2.64 12.30
N GLY A 151 -8.54 1.70 11.94
CA GLY A 151 -8.12 0.36 11.50
C GLY A 151 -9.21 -0.29 10.63
N SER A 152 -8.98 -1.50 10.21
CA SER A 152 -7.84 -2.35 10.56
C SER A 152 -6.56 -2.02 9.77
N SER A 153 -6.58 -1.22 8.69
CA SER A 153 -5.42 -0.87 7.85
C SER A 153 -4.65 0.34 8.41
N ALA A 154 -4.34 0.33 9.70
CA ALA A 154 -3.78 1.46 10.44
C ALA A 154 -2.41 1.91 9.89
N GLY A 155 -1.44 1.02 9.82
CA GLY A 155 -0.10 1.34 9.32
C GLY A 155 -0.09 1.78 7.86
N SER A 156 -1.02 1.25 7.01
CA SER A 156 -1.16 1.66 5.62
C SER A 156 -1.60 3.12 5.49
N ALA A 157 -2.60 3.54 6.25
CA ALA A 157 -3.03 4.93 6.29
C ALA A 157 -1.89 5.85 6.77
N LEU A 158 -1.23 5.45 7.86
CA LEU A 158 -0.13 6.23 8.43
C LEU A 158 1.08 6.34 7.49
N ALA A 159 1.41 5.30 6.73
CA ALA A 159 2.51 5.35 5.77
C ALA A 159 2.33 6.46 4.71
N VAL A 160 1.09 6.71 4.30
CA VAL A 160 0.76 7.81 3.38
C VAL A 160 0.67 9.14 4.13
N ALA A 161 -0.05 9.20 5.25
CA ALA A 161 -0.26 10.42 6.02
C ALA A 161 1.06 11.05 6.53
N LEU A 162 2.02 10.22 6.90
CA LEU A 162 3.32 10.64 7.39
C LEU A 162 4.37 10.82 6.27
N GLY A 163 3.96 10.70 5.01
CA GLY A 163 4.84 10.89 3.87
C GLY A 163 5.97 9.85 3.79
N VAL A 164 5.66 8.59 4.04
CA VAL A 164 6.59 7.45 3.85
C VAL A 164 6.34 6.77 2.50
N ALA A 165 5.09 6.74 2.04
CA ALA A 165 4.71 6.15 0.76
C ALA A 165 3.81 7.10 -0.03
N SER A 166 3.83 6.99 -1.36
CA SER A 166 2.92 7.74 -2.25
C SER A 166 1.49 7.25 -2.10
N PHE A 167 1.33 5.95 -2.00
CA PHE A 167 0.06 5.28 -1.73
C PHE A 167 0.29 4.01 -0.92
N ALA A 168 -0.78 3.43 -0.40
CA ALA A 168 -0.70 2.16 0.29
C ALA A 168 -1.89 1.26 -0.05
N LEU A 169 -1.66 -0.06 0.05
CA LEU A 169 -2.68 -1.08 -0.02
C LEU A 169 -3.20 -1.39 1.38
N GLY A 170 -4.51 -1.46 1.50
CA GLY A 170 -5.20 -2.01 2.65
C GLY A 170 -6.29 -2.97 2.24
N THR A 171 -7.11 -3.38 3.21
CA THR A 171 -8.33 -4.15 2.98
C THR A 171 -9.51 -3.51 3.70
N ASP A 172 -10.70 -3.63 3.13
CA ASP A 172 -11.93 -3.10 3.71
C ASP A 172 -13.07 -4.13 3.55
N THR A 173 -13.44 -4.72 4.65
CA THR A 173 -14.59 -5.64 4.76
C THR A 173 -15.82 -4.87 5.21
N ALA A 174 -15.67 -4.02 6.24
CA ALA A 174 -16.76 -3.29 6.89
C ALA A 174 -16.35 -1.86 7.30
N GLY A 175 -15.27 -1.30 6.71
CA GLY A 175 -14.77 0.04 7.01
C GLY A 175 -13.24 0.12 7.15
N SER A 176 -12.52 -1.01 7.11
CA SER A 176 -11.10 -1.08 7.45
C SER A 176 -10.13 -0.33 6.50
N GLY A 177 -10.60 0.18 5.37
CA GLY A 177 -9.88 1.12 4.51
C GLY A 177 -10.36 2.55 4.73
N ARG A 178 -11.68 2.75 4.73
CA ARG A 178 -12.31 4.09 4.83
C ARG A 178 -12.12 4.74 6.20
N VAL A 179 -12.24 3.99 7.30
CA VAL A 179 -12.11 4.53 8.66
C VAL A 179 -10.70 5.10 8.92
N PRO A 180 -9.60 4.35 8.73
CA PRO A 180 -8.28 4.92 8.96
C PRO A 180 -7.92 6.03 7.96
N ALA A 181 -8.45 6.03 6.73
CA ALA A 181 -8.29 7.14 5.81
C ALA A 181 -8.94 8.43 6.34
N ALA A 182 -10.18 8.34 6.81
CA ALA A 182 -10.91 9.48 7.36
C ALA A 182 -10.21 10.08 8.60
N LEU A 183 -9.70 9.23 9.49
CA LEU A 183 -9.04 9.67 10.73
C LEU A 183 -7.63 10.26 10.49
N ASN A 184 -7.03 10.03 9.32
CA ASN A 184 -5.70 10.55 8.97
C ASN A 184 -5.72 11.52 7.78
N ASN A 185 -6.88 12.11 7.46
CA ASN A 185 -7.08 13.10 6.39
C ASN A 185 -6.57 12.60 5.01
N LEU A 186 -6.96 11.39 4.63
CA LEU A 186 -6.62 10.74 3.38
C LEU A 186 -7.85 10.33 2.59
N VAL A 187 -7.64 10.01 1.33
CA VAL A 187 -8.63 9.30 0.52
C VAL A 187 -8.46 7.80 0.70
N GLY A 188 -9.53 7.12 1.14
CA GLY A 188 -9.62 5.67 1.23
C GLY A 188 -10.56 5.14 0.14
N LEU A 189 -10.04 4.63 -0.96
CA LEU A 189 -10.85 4.07 -2.04
C LEU A 189 -11.12 2.59 -1.80
N LYS A 190 -12.35 2.25 -1.43
CA LYS A 190 -12.88 0.89 -1.47
C LYS A 190 -13.63 0.69 -2.79
N ALA A 191 -13.00 0.01 -3.74
CA ALA A 191 -13.67 -0.36 -4.99
C ALA A 191 -14.89 -1.25 -4.74
N SER A 192 -15.74 -1.40 -5.74
CA SER A 192 -16.78 -2.43 -5.72
C SER A 192 -16.12 -3.80 -5.65
N LYS A 193 -16.74 -4.72 -4.89
CA LYS A 193 -16.20 -6.08 -4.70
C LYS A 193 -15.93 -6.78 -6.04
N GLY A 194 -14.76 -7.40 -6.14
CA GLY A 194 -14.31 -8.18 -7.28
C GLY A 194 -13.66 -7.38 -8.41
N LEU A 195 -13.63 -6.06 -8.35
CA LEU A 195 -12.89 -5.25 -9.34
C LEU A 195 -11.38 -5.32 -9.13
N ILE A 196 -10.93 -5.41 -7.89
CA ILE A 196 -9.53 -5.68 -7.54
C ILE A 196 -9.49 -7.08 -6.94
N SER A 197 -8.60 -7.93 -7.46
CA SER A 197 -8.44 -9.31 -6.99
C SER A 197 -8.01 -9.37 -5.53
N THR A 198 -8.59 -10.32 -4.79
CA THR A 198 -8.20 -10.69 -3.43
C THR A 198 -7.33 -11.95 -3.37
N ALA A 199 -6.88 -12.48 -4.51
CA ALA A 199 -5.93 -13.60 -4.55
C ALA A 199 -4.61 -13.21 -3.88
N GLY A 200 -4.17 -13.98 -2.87
CA GLY A 200 -3.01 -13.67 -2.03
C GLY A 200 -3.32 -12.71 -0.88
N VAL A 201 -4.59 -12.61 -0.47
CA VAL A 201 -5.02 -11.83 0.71
C VAL A 201 -5.50 -12.77 1.80
N VAL A 202 -4.95 -12.68 3.00
CA VAL A 202 -5.50 -13.34 4.20
C VAL A 202 -6.83 -12.66 4.54
N PRO A 203 -7.95 -13.39 4.49
CA PRO A 203 -9.27 -12.80 4.58
C PRO A 203 -9.68 -12.47 6.02
N ALA A 204 -10.50 -11.42 6.17
CA ALA A 204 -11.36 -11.25 7.33
C ALA A 204 -12.73 -11.93 7.06
N CYS A 205 -13.31 -11.65 5.89
CA CYS A 205 -14.53 -12.30 5.39
C CYS A 205 -14.48 -12.35 3.86
N ARG A 206 -14.16 -13.51 3.28
CA ARG A 206 -13.91 -13.68 1.83
C ARG A 206 -15.00 -13.09 0.94
N SER A 207 -16.26 -13.28 1.34
CA SER A 207 -17.40 -12.82 0.55
C SER A 207 -17.62 -11.29 0.58
N LEU A 208 -16.91 -10.55 1.45
CA LEU A 208 -17.06 -9.10 1.62
C LEU A 208 -15.76 -8.33 1.43
N ASP A 209 -14.61 -8.98 1.55
CA ASP A 209 -13.30 -8.33 1.50
C ASP A 209 -13.07 -7.61 0.18
N CYS A 210 -12.51 -6.41 0.27
CA CYS A 210 -12.03 -5.63 -0.87
C CYS A 210 -10.61 -5.14 -0.57
N VAL A 211 -9.71 -5.21 -1.55
CA VAL A 211 -8.46 -4.45 -1.49
C VAL A 211 -8.79 -2.97 -1.65
N THR A 212 -8.09 -2.10 -0.92
CA THR A 212 -8.32 -0.65 -0.88
C THR A 212 -7.03 0.10 -1.12
N TYR A 213 -7.16 1.30 -1.67
CA TYR A 213 -6.07 2.26 -1.80
C TYR A 213 -6.19 3.38 -0.78
N PHE A 214 -5.04 3.77 -0.22
CA PHE A 214 -4.85 5.01 0.52
C PHE A 214 -4.03 5.94 -0.35
N THR A 215 -4.54 7.15 -0.59
CA THR A 215 -3.88 8.18 -1.40
C THR A 215 -4.10 9.57 -0.80
N ALA A 216 -3.29 10.54 -1.23
CA ALA A 216 -3.47 11.93 -0.85
C ALA A 216 -4.68 12.56 -1.54
N THR A 217 -5.01 12.13 -2.77
CA THR A 217 -6.06 12.71 -3.59
C THR A 217 -6.98 11.65 -4.21
N ALA A 218 -8.24 12.01 -4.47
CA ALA A 218 -9.18 11.15 -5.17
C ALA A 218 -8.77 10.85 -6.62
N HIS A 219 -8.07 11.80 -7.26
CA HIS A 219 -7.55 11.61 -8.61
C HIS A 219 -6.53 10.47 -8.66
N GLU A 220 -5.57 10.41 -7.74
CA GLU A 220 -4.59 9.33 -7.65
C GLU A 220 -5.26 7.98 -7.36
N ALA A 221 -6.26 7.95 -6.47
CA ALA A 221 -7.01 6.74 -6.19
C ALA A 221 -7.72 6.20 -7.45
N SER A 222 -8.30 7.10 -8.25
CA SER A 222 -8.93 6.75 -9.53
C SER A 222 -7.92 6.24 -10.56
N GLN A 223 -6.74 6.88 -10.65
CA GLN A 223 -5.66 6.43 -11.54
C GLN A 223 -5.18 5.02 -11.18
N LEU A 224 -4.95 4.74 -9.89
CA LEU A 224 -4.52 3.41 -9.42
C LEU A 224 -5.59 2.35 -9.71
N LEU A 225 -6.87 2.66 -9.49
CA LEU A 225 -7.96 1.74 -9.83
C LEU A 225 -7.98 1.44 -11.33
N ALA A 226 -7.88 2.45 -12.18
CA ALA A 226 -7.88 2.27 -13.63
C ALA A 226 -6.72 1.40 -14.14
N LEU A 227 -5.56 1.46 -13.48
CA LEU A 227 -4.39 0.65 -13.80
C LEU A 227 -4.52 -0.82 -13.38
N THR A 228 -5.38 -1.13 -12.40
CA THR A 228 -5.41 -2.43 -11.71
C THR A 228 -6.77 -3.14 -11.72
N ASP A 229 -7.81 -2.49 -12.22
CA ASP A 229 -9.16 -3.07 -12.41
C ASP A 229 -9.12 -4.11 -13.54
N ARG A 230 -8.84 -5.37 -13.18
CA ARG A 230 -8.71 -6.48 -14.13
C ARG A 230 -9.29 -7.77 -13.56
N LEU A 231 -9.96 -8.54 -14.43
CA LEU A 231 -10.40 -9.89 -14.09
C LEU A 231 -9.20 -10.78 -13.75
N ASP A 232 -9.26 -11.45 -12.61
CA ASP A 232 -8.28 -12.46 -12.17
C ASP A 232 -8.96 -13.82 -12.00
N ALA A 233 -8.59 -14.79 -12.81
CA ALA A 233 -9.13 -16.16 -12.72
C ALA A 233 -8.72 -16.91 -11.44
N ARG A 234 -7.77 -16.39 -10.66
CA ARG A 234 -7.35 -16.96 -9.36
C ARG A 234 -8.25 -16.55 -8.19
N ASP A 235 -9.09 -15.55 -8.40
CA ASP A 235 -10.05 -15.06 -7.41
C ASP A 235 -11.48 -15.38 -7.83
N GLU A 236 -12.13 -16.27 -7.10
CA GLU A 236 -13.52 -16.68 -7.35
C GLU A 236 -14.53 -15.52 -7.29
N TYR A 237 -14.16 -14.43 -6.61
CA TYR A 237 -14.99 -13.22 -6.51
C TYR A 237 -14.64 -12.16 -7.54
N SER A 238 -13.55 -12.35 -8.30
CA SER A 238 -13.16 -11.40 -9.34
C SER A 238 -14.18 -11.34 -10.46
N ARG A 239 -14.42 -10.14 -10.94
CA ARG A 239 -15.35 -9.89 -12.05
C ARG A 239 -14.85 -8.77 -12.94
N SER A 240 -15.27 -8.80 -14.19
CA SER A 240 -15.06 -7.69 -15.12
C SER A 240 -15.87 -6.48 -14.69
N ASN A 241 -15.35 -5.30 -14.95
CA ASN A 241 -16.06 -4.04 -14.78
C ASN A 241 -16.82 -3.70 -16.08
N PRO A 242 -18.15 -3.81 -16.12
CA PRO A 242 -18.91 -3.56 -17.33
C PRO A 242 -19.06 -2.06 -17.68
N LEU A 243 -18.72 -1.18 -16.74
CA LEU A 243 -18.92 0.27 -16.88
C LEU A 243 -17.64 1.00 -17.27
N TRP A 244 -16.59 0.25 -17.49
CA TRP A 244 -15.32 0.89 -17.60
C TRP A 244 -14.34 0.14 -18.45
N ASN A 245 -13.70 0.71 -19.02
CA ASN A 245 -12.96 1.89 -19.28
C ASN A 245 -11.75 1.47 -20.06
N ASP A 246 -11.76 1.83 -21.25
CA ASP A 246 -10.63 1.74 -22.17
C ASP A 246 -9.57 2.82 -21.88
N GLY A 247 -9.67 3.50 -20.71
CA GLY A 247 -8.75 4.56 -20.34
C GLY A 247 -8.94 5.86 -21.12
N SER A 248 -10.06 6.00 -21.78
CA SER A 248 -10.43 7.22 -22.54
C SER A 248 -11.29 8.17 -21.70
N ALA A 249 -10.76 8.71 -20.61
CA ALA A 249 -11.34 9.84 -19.89
C ALA A 249 -10.26 10.85 -19.51
#